data_55a4e86230847c7f76a933ae8dc034ff
#
_entry.id   55a4e86230847c7f76a933ae8dc034ff
#
_cell.length_a   1.000
_cell.length_b   1.000
_cell.length_c   1.000
_cell.angle_alpha   90.00
_cell.angle_beta   90.00
_cell.angle_gamma   90.00
#
_symmetry.space_group_name_H-M   'P 1'
#
loop_
_entity.id
_entity.type
_entity.pdbx_description
1 polymer ?
#
loop_
_entity_poly.entity_id
_entity_poly.type
_entity_poly.pdbx_seq_one_letter_code
_entity_poly.pdbx_strand_id
1 'polypeptide(L)'
;MKKKIWSVLMVAVMVAACFVGCSNDSTKDSFISAAKDNGMKEITETTELNRILEDPKEDISYFYDVEDVNIVEYTNRQFMEGIPKHEVTESVIAVERLGENDDHGTTLTYIFYLSFTDSETAEEVYESKIKPLRFGVKNGQKNGVTYTISYQGPDDSQQDNSTVELAAGVYLMDNQIVWIRSNYYSTINNDCVEGFCKKLGLVSPYTLK
;
A
#
# COMPACT_ATOMS: atom_id res chain seq x y z
N MET A 1 -40.99 -57.33 -10.14
CA MET A 1 -39.79 -56.82 -9.46
C MET A 1 -39.53 -55.41 -9.98
N LYS A 2 -39.84 -54.36 -9.18
CA LYS A 2 -39.69 -52.95 -9.59
C LYS A 2 -38.35 -52.44 -9.05
N LYS A 3 -37.40 -52.15 -9.95
CA LYS A 3 -36.13 -51.51 -9.60
C LYS A 3 -36.41 -50.02 -9.40
N LYS A 4 -36.24 -49.53 -8.17
CA LYS A 4 -36.25 -48.13 -7.85
C LYS A 4 -34.91 -47.53 -8.25
N ILE A 5 -34.90 -46.65 -9.25
CA ILE A 5 -33.77 -45.82 -9.63
C ILE A 5 -33.76 -44.65 -8.66
N TRP A 6 -32.78 -44.61 -7.78
CA TRP A 6 -32.49 -43.46 -6.94
C TRP A 6 -31.66 -42.47 -7.74
N SER A 7 -32.32 -41.42 -8.22
CA SER A 7 -31.63 -40.26 -8.77
C SER A 7 -30.99 -39.51 -7.61
N VAL A 8 -29.70 -39.64 -7.51
CA VAL A 8 -28.90 -38.75 -6.61
C VAL A 8 -28.87 -37.40 -7.29
N LEU A 9 -29.71 -36.50 -6.79
CA LEU A 9 -29.69 -35.09 -7.13
C LEU A 9 -28.48 -34.51 -6.43
N MET A 10 -27.35 -34.42 -7.16
CA MET A 10 -26.18 -33.67 -6.70
C MET A 10 -26.54 -32.18 -6.78
N VAL A 11 -27.00 -31.65 -5.66
CA VAL A 11 -27.13 -30.21 -5.49
C VAL A 11 -25.72 -29.66 -5.40
N ALA A 12 -25.23 -29.20 -6.57
CA ALA A 12 -24.08 -28.33 -6.61
C ALA A 12 -24.51 -27.02 -5.91
N VAL A 13 -24.20 -26.92 -4.63
CA VAL A 13 -24.21 -25.65 -3.92
C VAL A 13 -23.10 -24.83 -4.53
N MET A 14 -23.41 -24.08 -5.59
CA MET A 14 -22.62 -22.93 -5.94
C MET A 14 -22.72 -21.98 -4.75
N VAL A 15 -21.69 -22.00 -3.93
CA VAL A 15 -21.42 -20.88 -3.03
C VAL A 15 -21.06 -19.73 -3.95
N ALA A 16 -22.10 -19.02 -4.42
CA ALA A 16 -21.94 -17.70 -4.93
C ALA A 16 -21.41 -16.90 -3.73
N ALA A 17 -20.09 -16.75 -3.65
CA ALA A 17 -19.49 -15.74 -2.82
C ALA A 17 -20.15 -14.43 -3.27
N CYS A 18 -21.10 -13.97 -2.50
CA CYS A 18 -21.66 -12.65 -2.66
C CYS A 18 -20.48 -11.67 -2.43
N PHE A 19 -19.85 -11.27 -3.52
CA PHE A 19 -19.08 -10.06 -3.57
C PHE A 19 -20.06 -8.93 -3.33
N VAL A 20 -20.29 -8.64 -2.05
CA VAL A 20 -21.08 -7.51 -1.62
C VAL A 20 -20.28 -6.28 -2.00
N GLY A 21 -20.73 -5.62 -3.06
CA GLY A 21 -20.39 -4.24 -3.37
C GLY A 21 -19.00 -4.01 -3.93
N CYS A 22 -18.61 -4.75 -4.97
CA CYS A 22 -17.62 -4.20 -5.90
C CYS A 22 -18.37 -3.28 -6.84
N SER A 23 -18.28 -1.96 -6.64
CA SER A 23 -18.24 -1.04 -7.77
C SER A 23 -17.25 -1.64 -8.78
N ASN A 24 -17.51 -1.52 -10.09
CA ASN A 24 -16.60 -1.93 -11.16
C ASN A 24 -15.34 -1.03 -11.21
N ASP A 25 -14.97 -0.42 -10.10
CA ASP A 25 -13.80 0.43 -10.00
C ASP A 25 -12.55 -0.45 -10.02
N SER A 26 -11.60 -0.09 -10.87
CA SER A 26 -10.28 -0.74 -10.90
C SER A 26 -9.59 -0.55 -9.54
N THR A 27 -8.59 -1.38 -9.22
CA THR A 27 -7.80 -1.19 -7.99
C THR A 27 -7.13 0.19 -7.98
N LYS A 28 -6.73 0.69 -9.15
CA LYS A 28 -6.20 2.05 -9.33
C LYS A 28 -7.21 3.11 -8.91
N ASP A 29 -8.47 3.01 -9.39
CA ASP A 29 -9.53 3.96 -9.03
C ASP A 29 -9.83 3.91 -7.53
N SER A 30 -9.83 2.72 -6.94
CA SER A 30 -9.97 2.53 -5.50
C SER A 30 -8.81 3.16 -4.72
N PHE A 31 -7.59 3.08 -5.23
CA PHE A 31 -6.41 3.73 -4.66
C PHE A 31 -6.52 5.26 -4.71
N ILE A 32 -6.87 5.82 -5.88
CA ILE A 32 -7.11 7.25 -6.06
C ILE A 32 -8.25 7.73 -5.14
N SER A 33 -9.33 6.95 -5.04
CA SER A 33 -10.42 7.25 -4.12
C SER A 33 -9.95 7.24 -2.65
N ALA A 34 -9.08 6.30 -2.27
CA ALA A 34 -8.49 6.27 -0.93
C ALA A 34 -7.66 7.53 -0.65
N ALA A 35 -6.86 7.99 -1.61
CA ALA A 35 -6.09 9.21 -1.47
C ALA A 35 -7.01 10.44 -1.26
N LYS A 36 -8.06 10.57 -2.07
CA LYS A 36 -9.04 11.65 -1.96
C LYS A 36 -9.82 11.61 -0.63
N ASP A 37 -10.22 10.43 -0.19
CA ASP A 37 -10.92 10.24 1.10
C ASP A 37 -10.04 10.60 2.31
N ASN A 38 -8.70 10.48 2.17
CA ASN A 38 -7.72 10.92 3.16
C ASN A 38 -7.33 12.42 3.01
N GLY A 39 -8.04 13.18 2.17
CA GLY A 39 -7.83 14.62 2.01
C GLY A 39 -6.59 14.99 1.19
N MET A 40 -5.98 14.03 0.50
CA MET A 40 -4.84 14.28 -0.35
C MET A 40 -5.22 15.07 -1.60
N LYS A 41 -4.38 16.03 -1.97
CA LYS A 41 -4.54 16.83 -3.20
C LYS A 41 -3.92 16.10 -4.39
N GLU A 42 -4.60 16.17 -5.51
CA GLU A 42 -4.07 15.66 -6.78
C GLU A 42 -3.03 16.60 -7.35
N ILE A 43 -1.87 16.08 -7.69
CA ILE A 43 -0.85 16.76 -8.49
C ILE A 43 -1.05 16.33 -9.93
N THR A 44 -1.09 17.30 -10.85
CA THR A 44 -1.27 17.04 -12.28
C THR A 44 0.01 17.32 -13.09
N GLU A 45 1.00 17.98 -12.49
CA GLU A 45 2.25 18.35 -13.15
C GLU A 45 3.49 17.90 -12.36
N THR A 46 4.44 17.27 -13.06
CA THR A 46 5.71 16.82 -12.48
C THR A 46 6.52 17.95 -11.83
N THR A 47 6.44 19.15 -12.37
CA THR A 47 7.14 20.34 -11.83
C THR A 47 6.62 20.69 -10.43
N GLU A 48 5.32 20.51 -10.18
CA GLU A 48 4.73 20.71 -8.86
C GLU A 48 5.21 19.66 -7.87
N LEU A 49 5.24 18.38 -8.28
CA LEU A 49 5.77 17.29 -7.46
C LEU A 49 7.21 17.55 -7.01
N ASN A 50 8.08 17.95 -7.93
CA ASN A 50 9.47 18.25 -7.63
C ASN A 50 9.59 19.37 -6.60
N ARG A 51 8.85 20.46 -6.80
CA ARG A 51 8.83 21.60 -5.86
C ARG A 51 8.41 21.18 -4.45
N ILE A 52 7.38 20.35 -4.35
CA ILE A 52 6.85 19.86 -3.07
C ILE A 52 7.85 18.96 -2.35
N LEU A 53 8.53 18.08 -3.09
CA LEU A 53 9.51 17.16 -2.52
C LEU A 53 10.83 17.87 -2.11
N GLU A 54 11.15 18.98 -2.76
CA GLU A 54 12.36 19.76 -2.48
C GLU A 54 12.21 20.70 -1.28
N ASP A 55 10.97 21.06 -0.89
CA ASP A 55 10.74 21.90 0.30
C ASP A 55 10.56 21.02 1.56
N PRO A 56 11.57 20.95 2.46
CA PRO A 56 11.48 20.08 3.64
C PRO A 56 10.55 20.62 4.74
N LYS A 57 10.08 21.87 4.65
CA LYS A 57 9.40 22.57 5.74
C LYS A 57 7.88 22.55 5.67
N GLU A 58 7.34 22.17 4.54
CA GLU A 58 5.89 22.21 4.32
C GLU A 58 5.26 20.84 4.65
N ASP A 59 4.15 20.86 5.42
CA ASP A 59 3.29 19.69 5.52
C ASP A 59 2.72 19.39 4.14
N ILE A 60 2.87 18.14 3.71
CA ILE A 60 2.38 17.70 2.40
C ILE A 60 1.44 16.52 2.53
N SER A 61 0.39 16.54 1.72
CA SER A 61 -0.55 15.43 1.60
C SER A 61 -1.06 15.43 0.16
N TYR A 62 -0.40 14.66 -0.70
CA TYR A 62 -0.61 14.65 -2.14
C TYR A 62 -0.61 13.26 -2.74
N PHE A 63 -1.32 13.10 -3.86
CA PHE A 63 -1.17 11.96 -4.73
C PHE A 63 -0.95 12.40 -6.19
N TYR A 64 -0.30 11.52 -6.96
CA TYR A 64 0.02 11.74 -8.36
C TYR A 64 -0.22 10.46 -9.17
N ASP A 65 -1.11 10.53 -10.17
CA ASP A 65 -1.30 9.48 -11.17
C ASP A 65 -0.20 9.60 -12.21
N VAL A 66 0.76 8.66 -12.15
CA VAL A 66 2.04 8.77 -12.86
C VAL A 66 1.96 8.12 -14.23
N GLU A 67 2.06 8.91 -15.29
CA GLU A 67 2.19 8.39 -16.64
C GLU A 67 3.62 7.88 -16.95
N ASP A 68 4.64 8.53 -16.40
CA ASP A 68 6.05 8.14 -16.56
C ASP A 68 6.59 7.52 -15.25
N VAL A 69 6.80 6.21 -15.27
CA VAL A 69 7.32 5.44 -14.12
C VAL A 69 8.68 5.93 -13.61
N ASN A 70 9.47 6.64 -14.41
CA ASN A 70 10.72 7.23 -13.95
C ASN A 70 10.52 8.28 -12.86
N ILE A 71 9.34 8.89 -12.78
CA ILE A 71 8.98 9.82 -11.71
C ILE A 71 8.87 9.08 -10.37
N VAL A 72 8.40 7.84 -10.36
CA VAL A 72 8.38 7.00 -9.15
C VAL A 72 9.79 6.79 -8.62
N GLU A 73 10.76 6.57 -9.52
CA GLU A 73 12.17 6.43 -9.13
C GLU A 73 12.72 7.72 -8.52
N TYR A 74 12.38 8.87 -9.08
CA TYR A 74 12.79 10.15 -8.51
C TYR A 74 12.21 10.35 -7.10
N THR A 75 10.95 9.97 -6.90
CA THR A 75 10.27 10.09 -5.62
C THR A 75 10.84 9.15 -4.56
N ASN A 76 11.13 7.91 -4.95
CA ASN A 76 11.72 6.92 -4.03
C ASN A 76 12.57 5.89 -4.78
N ARG A 77 13.85 6.25 -4.99
CA ARG A 77 14.81 5.38 -5.69
C ARG A 77 14.94 4.00 -5.04
N GLN A 78 14.94 3.93 -3.70
CA GLN A 78 15.09 2.68 -2.96
C GLN A 78 13.91 1.73 -3.22
N PHE A 79 12.71 2.27 -3.39
CA PHE A 79 11.55 1.46 -3.76
C PHE A 79 11.69 0.91 -5.19
N MET A 80 12.13 1.75 -6.13
CA MET A 80 12.24 1.35 -7.54
C MET A 80 13.42 0.44 -7.85
N GLU A 81 14.36 0.26 -6.91
CA GLU A 81 15.48 -0.65 -7.09
C GLU A 81 15.00 -2.08 -7.35
N GLY A 82 15.39 -2.66 -8.48
CA GLY A 82 15.01 -4.01 -8.91
C GLY A 82 13.59 -4.14 -9.50
N ILE A 83 12.88 -3.05 -9.71
CA ILE A 83 11.61 -3.07 -10.44
C ILE A 83 11.87 -2.95 -11.95
N PRO A 84 11.37 -3.88 -12.79
CA PRO A 84 11.49 -3.80 -14.24
C PRO A 84 10.53 -2.72 -14.77
N LYS A 85 11.03 -1.50 -14.93
CA LYS A 85 10.22 -0.32 -15.29
C LYS A 85 9.42 -0.47 -16.57
N HIS A 86 9.96 -1.21 -17.55
CA HIS A 86 9.30 -1.45 -18.84
C HIS A 86 8.11 -2.41 -18.74
N GLU A 87 7.96 -3.12 -17.62
CA GLU A 87 6.84 -3.98 -17.33
C GLU A 87 5.73 -3.28 -16.51
N VAL A 88 5.98 -2.05 -16.02
CA VAL A 88 4.99 -1.26 -15.30
C VAL A 88 4.02 -0.63 -16.30
N THR A 89 2.74 -0.94 -16.18
CA THR A 89 1.66 -0.43 -17.05
C THR A 89 0.94 0.76 -16.45
N GLU A 90 0.84 0.82 -15.11
CA GLU A 90 0.21 1.91 -14.38
C GLU A 90 0.91 2.15 -13.06
N SER A 91 0.93 3.39 -12.61
CA SER A 91 1.47 3.74 -11.30
C SER A 91 0.77 4.95 -10.68
N VAL A 92 0.56 4.91 -9.36
CA VAL A 92 0.09 6.05 -8.57
C VAL A 92 0.96 6.17 -7.32
N ILE A 93 1.34 7.39 -6.99
CA ILE A 93 2.10 7.70 -5.78
C ILE A 93 1.22 8.51 -4.85
N ALA A 94 1.19 8.15 -3.58
CA ALA A 94 0.66 8.99 -2.52
C ALA A 94 1.76 9.27 -1.49
N VAL A 95 1.92 10.52 -1.10
CA VAL A 95 2.93 10.97 -0.15
C VAL A 95 2.29 11.88 0.89
N GLU A 96 2.53 11.57 2.13
CA GLU A 96 2.18 12.42 3.26
C GLU A 96 3.43 12.69 4.10
N ARG A 97 3.68 13.96 4.38
CA ARG A 97 4.72 14.41 5.31
C ARG A 97 4.09 15.40 6.27
N LEU A 98 4.17 15.10 7.56
CA LEU A 98 3.56 15.90 8.61
C LEU A 98 4.59 16.24 9.69
N GLY A 99 4.52 17.46 10.15
CA GLY A 99 5.20 17.93 11.35
C GLY A 99 6.71 18.05 11.20
N GLU A 100 7.18 19.25 10.90
CA GLU A 100 8.51 19.68 11.25
C GLU A 100 8.41 20.40 12.61
N ASN A 101 8.33 19.64 13.71
CA ASN A 101 8.60 20.20 15.02
C ASN A 101 10.08 19.98 15.31
N ASP A 102 10.80 21.05 15.62
CA ASP A 102 12.25 21.08 15.90
C ASP A 102 12.71 20.03 16.93
N ASP A 103 11.77 19.46 17.71
CA ASP A 103 12.05 18.51 18.79
C ASP A 103 11.66 17.05 18.47
N HIS A 104 10.85 16.74 17.43
CA HIS A 104 10.26 15.40 17.26
C HIS A 104 10.44 14.78 15.86
N GLY A 105 11.01 15.50 14.90
CA GLY A 105 11.24 15.01 13.54
C GLY A 105 9.96 14.93 12.68
N THR A 106 10.12 14.44 11.47
CA THR A 106 9.09 14.45 10.43
C THR A 106 8.47 13.07 10.24
N THR A 107 7.16 12.96 10.32
CA THR A 107 6.44 11.77 9.86
C THR A 107 6.41 11.75 8.34
N LEU A 108 6.79 10.64 7.74
CA LEU A 108 6.83 10.47 6.29
C LEU A 108 6.19 9.15 5.89
N THR A 109 5.13 9.24 5.11
CA THR A 109 4.40 8.10 4.57
C THR A 109 4.46 8.12 3.04
N TYR A 110 4.90 7.00 2.47
CA TYR A 110 4.80 6.72 1.04
C TYR A 110 3.86 5.54 0.82
N ILE A 111 2.96 5.68 -0.15
CA ILE A 111 2.10 4.61 -0.61
C ILE A 111 2.17 4.59 -2.14
N PHE A 112 2.55 3.44 -2.70
CA PHE A 112 2.67 3.25 -4.14
C PHE A 112 1.67 2.19 -4.59
N TYR A 113 1.02 2.46 -5.70
CA TYR A 113 0.31 1.48 -6.51
C TYR A 113 1.09 1.28 -7.81
N LEU A 114 1.34 0.03 -8.16
CA LEU A 114 1.94 -0.37 -9.43
C LEU A 114 1.13 -1.50 -10.05
N SER A 115 0.86 -1.42 -11.33
CA SER A 115 0.34 -2.52 -12.14
C SER A 115 1.41 -2.97 -13.14
N PHE A 116 1.49 -4.26 -13.40
CA PHE A 116 2.48 -4.87 -14.29
C PHE A 116 1.80 -5.52 -15.48
N THR A 117 2.60 -5.86 -16.50
CA THR A 117 2.11 -6.56 -17.70
C THR A 117 1.54 -7.94 -17.38
N ASP A 118 2.05 -8.61 -16.35
CA ASP A 118 1.62 -9.94 -15.92
C ASP A 118 1.82 -10.17 -14.42
N SER A 119 1.23 -11.25 -13.91
CA SER A 119 1.30 -11.62 -12.50
C SER A 119 2.65 -12.21 -12.09
N GLU A 120 3.40 -12.83 -13.00
CA GLU A 120 4.73 -13.39 -12.71
C GLU A 120 5.70 -12.26 -12.33
N THR A 121 5.70 -11.18 -13.13
CA THR A 121 6.47 -9.97 -12.83
C THR A 121 6.08 -9.35 -11.49
N ALA A 122 4.78 -9.27 -11.20
CA ALA A 122 4.31 -8.74 -9.93
C ALA A 122 4.76 -9.60 -8.74
N GLU A 123 4.72 -10.94 -8.86
CA GLU A 123 5.22 -11.87 -7.83
C GLU A 123 6.73 -11.69 -7.59
N GLU A 124 7.54 -11.59 -8.63
CA GLU A 124 8.99 -11.36 -8.52
C GLU A 124 9.29 -10.04 -7.78
N VAL A 125 8.58 -8.98 -8.13
CA VAL A 125 8.70 -7.69 -7.45
C VAL A 125 8.26 -7.80 -6.00
N TYR A 126 7.12 -8.43 -5.71
CA TYR A 126 6.65 -8.67 -4.35
C TYR A 126 7.72 -9.39 -3.52
N GLU A 127 8.26 -10.51 -4.01
CA GLU A 127 9.30 -11.28 -3.34
C GLU A 127 10.58 -10.44 -3.09
N SER A 128 10.92 -9.55 -4.00
CA SER A 128 12.05 -8.64 -3.82
C SER A 128 11.81 -7.61 -2.71
N LYS A 129 10.57 -7.12 -2.58
CA LYS A 129 10.20 -6.04 -1.65
C LYS A 129 9.92 -6.52 -0.23
N ILE A 130 9.60 -7.80 -0.03
CA ILE A 130 9.44 -8.35 1.31
C ILE A 130 10.78 -8.71 1.98
N LYS A 131 11.84 -8.99 1.20
CA LYS A 131 13.17 -9.37 1.72
C LYS A 131 13.78 -8.37 2.72
N PRO A 132 13.65 -7.04 2.54
CA PRO A 132 14.21 -6.07 3.49
C PRO A 132 13.38 -5.91 4.77
N LEU A 133 12.16 -6.45 4.85
CA LEU A 133 11.34 -6.37 6.05
C LEU A 133 11.92 -7.27 7.14
N ARG A 134 12.28 -6.71 8.30
CA ARG A 134 13.06 -7.40 9.33
C ARG A 134 12.35 -7.54 10.68
N PHE A 135 11.50 -6.59 11.05
CA PHE A 135 10.94 -6.50 12.39
C PHE A 135 9.44 -6.76 12.38
N GLY A 136 8.95 -7.55 13.35
CA GLY A 136 7.53 -7.78 13.53
C GLY A 136 6.82 -8.21 12.24
N VAL A 137 7.43 -9.14 11.46
CA VAL A 137 6.91 -9.51 10.14
C VAL A 137 5.78 -10.51 10.25
N LYS A 138 4.70 -10.28 9.53
CA LYS A 138 3.57 -11.21 9.37
C LYS A 138 3.17 -11.33 7.91
N ASN A 139 3.11 -12.56 7.44
CA ASN A 139 2.64 -12.91 6.11
C ASN A 139 1.23 -13.48 6.17
N GLY A 140 0.45 -13.34 5.11
CA GLY A 140 -0.87 -13.94 5.02
C GLY A 140 -1.56 -13.70 3.70
N GLN A 141 -2.80 -14.17 3.65
CA GLN A 141 -3.72 -13.91 2.54
C GLN A 141 -5.08 -13.54 3.10
N LYS A 142 -5.72 -12.52 2.50
CA LYS A 142 -7.06 -12.07 2.87
C LYS A 142 -7.77 -11.51 1.64
N ASN A 143 -8.97 -11.97 1.36
CA ASN A 143 -9.79 -11.51 0.23
C ASN A 143 -9.09 -11.57 -1.14
N GLY A 144 -8.26 -12.59 -1.38
CA GLY A 144 -7.48 -12.71 -2.61
C GLY A 144 -6.19 -11.90 -2.65
N VAL A 145 -5.91 -11.09 -1.62
CA VAL A 145 -4.68 -10.31 -1.49
C VAL A 145 -3.65 -11.09 -0.68
N THR A 146 -2.49 -11.38 -1.26
CA THR A 146 -1.32 -11.87 -0.54
C THR A 146 -0.58 -10.70 0.06
N TYR A 147 -0.21 -10.77 1.33
CA TYR A 147 0.45 -9.65 2.00
C TYR A 147 1.61 -10.06 2.89
N THR A 148 2.57 -9.17 3.00
CA THR A 148 3.57 -9.15 4.06
C THR A 148 3.56 -7.78 4.70
N ILE A 149 3.32 -7.74 6.00
CA ILE A 149 3.32 -6.51 6.81
C ILE A 149 4.40 -6.60 7.87
N SER A 150 4.94 -5.46 8.24
CA SER A 150 5.98 -5.30 9.25
C SER A 150 5.69 -4.08 10.10
N TYR A 151 5.94 -4.21 11.39
CA TYR A 151 5.83 -3.12 12.34
C TYR A 151 6.97 -3.18 13.34
N GLN A 152 7.60 -2.04 13.58
CA GLN A 152 8.57 -1.83 14.63
C GLN A 152 8.04 -0.71 15.52
N GLY A 153 7.75 -1.02 16.78
CA GLY A 153 7.40 -0.05 17.79
C GLY A 153 8.58 0.83 18.19
N PRO A 154 8.34 1.82 19.04
CA PRO A 154 9.37 2.68 19.55
C PRO A 154 10.44 1.86 20.32
N ASP A 155 11.69 2.22 20.10
CA ASP A 155 12.81 1.60 20.86
C ASP A 155 12.95 2.31 22.22
N ASP A 156 12.45 1.67 23.27
CA ASP A 156 12.53 2.15 24.64
C ASP A 156 13.98 2.30 25.16
N SER A 157 14.98 1.80 24.41
CA SER A 157 16.40 1.91 24.78
C SER A 157 17.03 3.25 24.42
N GLN A 158 16.36 4.06 23.59
CA GLN A 158 16.85 5.37 23.23
C GLN A 158 16.43 6.39 24.30
N GLN A 159 17.42 6.97 24.97
CA GLN A 159 17.22 8.05 25.97
C GLN A 159 16.64 9.36 25.39
N ASP A 160 16.45 9.40 24.10
CA ASP A 160 15.82 10.49 23.38
C ASP A 160 14.31 10.18 23.28
N ASN A 161 13.46 11.07 23.77
CA ASN A 161 12.00 10.91 23.77
C ASN A 161 11.38 10.86 22.36
N SER A 162 12.18 10.69 21.31
CA SER A 162 11.74 10.53 19.92
C SER A 162 11.40 9.06 19.64
N THR A 163 10.17 8.71 19.86
CA THR A 163 9.66 7.37 19.55
C THR A 163 9.30 7.26 18.08
N VAL A 164 10.25 6.85 17.24
CA VAL A 164 9.99 6.57 15.82
C VAL A 164 9.39 5.17 15.70
N GLU A 165 8.23 5.10 15.11
CA GLU A 165 7.59 3.84 14.72
C GLU A 165 7.76 3.63 13.21
N LEU A 166 8.04 2.40 12.81
CA LEU A 166 8.15 2.01 11.41
C LEU A 166 7.05 1.03 11.06
N ALA A 167 6.23 1.39 10.08
CA ALA A 167 5.20 0.52 9.54
C ALA A 167 5.42 0.31 8.05
N ALA A 168 5.37 -0.94 7.60
CA ALA A 168 5.48 -1.27 6.18
C ALA A 168 4.52 -2.38 5.79
N GLY A 169 4.08 -2.36 4.53
CA GLY A 169 3.24 -3.41 3.96
C GLY A 169 3.48 -3.54 2.47
N VAL A 170 3.56 -4.78 2.00
CA VAL A 170 3.58 -5.12 0.57
C VAL A 170 2.40 -6.03 0.31
N TYR A 171 1.58 -5.68 -0.65
CA TYR A 171 0.33 -6.37 -0.97
C TYR A 171 0.30 -6.72 -2.45
N LEU A 172 0.15 -8.01 -2.75
CA LEU A 172 0.08 -8.54 -4.11
C LEU A 172 -1.36 -8.91 -4.44
N MET A 173 -1.86 -8.40 -5.56
CA MET A 173 -3.21 -8.59 -6.08
C MET A 173 -3.12 -8.89 -7.58
N ASP A 174 -3.02 -10.17 -7.94
CA ASP A 174 -2.81 -10.61 -9.33
C ASP A 174 -1.55 -9.95 -9.93
N ASN A 175 -1.70 -9.08 -10.92
CA ASN A 175 -0.60 -8.33 -11.56
C ASN A 175 -0.34 -6.94 -10.93
N GLN A 176 -0.81 -6.70 -9.70
CA GLN A 176 -0.75 -5.40 -9.05
C GLN A 176 -0.08 -5.48 -7.68
N ILE A 177 0.63 -4.41 -7.32
CA ILE A 177 1.25 -4.26 -6.00
C ILE A 177 0.81 -2.93 -5.40
N VAL A 178 0.40 -2.98 -4.12
CA VAL A 178 0.40 -1.81 -3.24
C VAL A 178 1.55 -1.96 -2.26
N TRP A 179 2.35 -0.90 -2.13
CA TRP A 179 3.43 -0.85 -1.17
C TRP A 179 3.25 0.37 -0.26
N ILE A 180 3.31 0.12 1.05
CA ILE A 180 3.17 1.13 2.10
C ILE A 180 4.45 1.17 2.91
N ARG A 181 4.97 2.35 3.16
CA ARG A 181 6.04 2.60 4.12
C ARG A 181 5.75 3.90 4.86
N SER A 182 5.71 3.81 6.17
CA SER A 182 5.51 4.95 7.05
C SER A 182 6.54 4.93 8.17
N ASN A 183 7.23 6.06 8.31
CA ASN A 183 8.03 6.39 9.47
C ASN A 183 7.25 7.47 10.21
N TYR A 184 6.85 7.26 11.43
CA TYR A 184 6.11 8.29 12.15
C TYR A 184 6.54 8.39 13.61
N TYR A 185 6.37 9.55 14.16
CA TYR A 185 6.56 9.80 15.58
C TYR A 185 5.25 9.54 16.32
N SER A 186 5.30 8.84 17.43
CA SER A 186 4.11 8.41 18.18
C SER A 186 3.18 9.54 18.64
N THR A 187 3.68 10.78 18.57
CA THR A 187 2.92 12.01 18.92
C THR A 187 2.07 12.53 17.76
N ILE A 188 2.27 12.03 16.55
CA ILE A 188 1.55 12.47 15.35
C ILE A 188 0.56 11.36 14.97
N ASN A 189 -0.72 11.70 14.86
CA ASN A 189 -1.75 10.75 14.43
C ASN A 189 -1.54 10.46 12.93
N ASN A 190 -1.29 9.20 12.57
CA ASN A 190 -1.14 8.78 11.19
C ASN A 190 -2.34 7.96 10.73
N ASP A 191 -3.45 8.64 10.45
CA ASP A 191 -4.68 8.02 9.97
C ASP A 191 -4.59 7.63 8.48
N CYS A 192 -3.60 8.17 7.74
CA CYS A 192 -3.45 7.95 6.31
C CYS A 192 -3.30 6.46 5.95
N VAL A 193 -2.38 5.74 6.60
CA VAL A 193 -2.15 4.30 6.35
C VAL A 193 -3.41 3.49 6.67
N GLU A 194 -4.06 3.77 7.79
CA GLU A 194 -5.31 3.09 8.17
C GLU A 194 -6.44 3.39 7.17
N GLY A 195 -6.56 4.63 6.72
CA GLY A 195 -7.52 5.07 5.72
C GLY A 195 -7.36 4.30 4.40
N PHE A 196 -6.13 4.21 3.88
CA PHE A 196 -5.81 3.43 2.69
C PHE A 196 -6.11 1.95 2.88
N CYS A 197 -5.63 1.35 3.97
CA CYS A 197 -5.86 -0.07 4.24
C CYS A 197 -7.35 -0.40 4.34
N LYS A 198 -8.13 0.44 5.01
CA LYS A 198 -9.58 0.28 5.14
C LYS A 198 -10.27 0.37 3.77
N LYS A 199 -9.95 1.37 2.96
CA LYS A 199 -10.58 1.60 1.66
C LYS A 199 -10.25 0.50 0.66
N LEU A 200 -9.01 0.02 0.64
CA LEU A 200 -8.54 -1.03 -0.24
C LEU A 200 -8.78 -2.46 0.29
N GLY A 201 -9.36 -2.61 1.48
CA GLY A 201 -9.57 -3.92 2.11
C GLY A 201 -8.30 -4.64 2.52
N LEU A 202 -7.20 -3.92 2.68
CA LEU A 202 -5.88 -4.44 3.06
C LEU A 202 -5.79 -4.68 4.58
N VAL A 203 -4.84 -5.52 4.98
CA VAL A 203 -4.48 -5.70 6.39
C VAL A 203 -3.50 -4.61 6.79
N SER A 204 -3.86 -3.76 7.74
CA SER A 204 -2.98 -2.69 8.19
C SER A 204 -1.73 -3.23 8.90
N PRO A 205 -0.53 -2.66 8.65
CA PRO A 205 0.68 -2.97 9.42
C PRO A 205 0.50 -2.72 10.92
N TYR A 206 -0.34 -1.77 11.30
CA TYR A 206 -0.62 -1.43 12.71
C TYR A 206 -1.41 -2.51 13.47
N THR A 207 -1.91 -3.54 12.80
CA THR A 207 -2.47 -4.73 13.47
C THR A 207 -1.41 -5.55 14.22
N LEU A 208 -0.12 -5.21 14.05
CA LEU A 208 1.02 -5.79 14.77
C LEU A 208 1.43 -4.98 16.01
N LYS A 209 0.79 -3.84 16.24
CA LYS A 209 1.03 -2.90 17.36
C LYS A 209 0.65 -3.46 18.72
#